data_244f531cca7a136c915111b639650888
#
_entry.id   244f531cca7a136c915111b639650888
#
_cell.length_a   1.000
_cell.length_b   1.000
_cell.length_c   1.000
_cell.angle_alpha   90.00
_cell.angle_beta   90.00
_cell.angle_gamma   90.00
#
_symmetry.space_group_name_H-M   'P 1'
#
loop_
_entity.id
_entity.type
_entity.pdbx_description
1 polymer ?
#
loop_
_entity_poly.entity_id
_entity_poly.type
_entity_poly.pdbx_seq_one_letter_code
_entity_poly.pdbx_strand_id
1 'polypeptide(L)'
;MLFRKKMRVTNSAFRQENEKMSSKLMTMLQMLTLTKSHGLETVETVEMQKRIDSVTQAGLKLDKTNAYFGSLTWVISNLLSGLCLFFCVFLAIKNIISVGEVMLFQSLFGSINGSVLTLINAYPALMSGRESVGSLSEIMRAEDMEASGGNRVLPAIDGQVDFDNVSYRYPDGDKDVIKDFNLHVSSGECMAVVG
;
A
#
# COMPACT_ATOMS: atom_id res chain seq x y z
N MET A 1 17.06 -12.57 10.49
CA MET A 1 16.86 -11.11 10.54
C MET A 1 17.16 -10.38 9.20
N LEU A 2 18.27 -10.68 8.53
CA LEU A 2 18.70 -10.04 7.28
C LEU A 2 17.68 -10.17 6.10
N PHE A 3 17.09 -11.35 5.90
CA PHE A 3 16.11 -11.62 4.85
C PHE A 3 14.83 -10.78 5.00
N ARG A 4 14.31 -10.64 6.21
CA ARG A 4 13.12 -9.86 6.51
C ARG A 4 13.31 -8.37 6.17
N LYS A 5 14.50 -7.83 6.44
CA LYS A 5 14.85 -6.44 6.08
C LYS A 5 14.91 -6.26 4.57
N LYS A 6 15.53 -7.20 3.84
CA LYS A 6 15.63 -7.15 2.38
C LYS A 6 14.26 -7.24 1.70
N MET A 7 13.39 -8.14 2.17
CA MET A 7 12.03 -8.32 1.65
C MET A 7 11.16 -7.09 1.87
N ARG A 8 11.27 -6.45 3.04
CA ARG A 8 10.57 -5.19 3.33
C ARG A 8 11.03 -4.05 2.42
N VAL A 9 12.34 -3.91 2.19
CA VAL A 9 12.91 -2.86 1.32
C VAL A 9 12.46 -3.06 -0.13
N THR A 10 12.53 -4.28 -0.67
CA THR A 10 12.10 -4.55 -2.06
C THR A 10 10.61 -4.38 -2.25
N ASN A 11 9.78 -4.76 -1.27
CA ASN A 11 8.33 -4.56 -1.33
C ASN A 11 7.97 -3.06 -1.26
N SER A 12 8.60 -2.30 -0.37
CA SER A 12 8.41 -0.85 -0.28
C SER A 12 8.82 -0.15 -1.58
N ALA A 13 9.94 -0.53 -2.18
CA ALA A 13 10.39 0.03 -3.46
C ALA A 13 9.39 -0.26 -4.60
N PHE A 14 8.88 -1.48 -4.69
CA PHE A 14 7.85 -1.84 -5.67
C PHE A 14 6.56 -1.03 -5.48
N ARG A 15 6.08 -0.89 -4.24
CA ARG A 15 4.91 -0.07 -3.92
C ARG A 15 5.09 1.38 -4.35
N GLN A 16 6.22 2.00 -4.02
CA GLN A 16 6.51 3.38 -4.39
C GLN A 16 6.52 3.59 -5.90
N GLU A 17 7.14 2.69 -6.67
CA GLU A 17 7.12 2.81 -8.14
C GLU A 17 5.73 2.60 -8.72
N ASN A 18 4.93 1.70 -8.15
CA ASN A 18 3.53 1.49 -8.55
C ASN A 18 2.65 2.70 -8.23
N GLU A 19 2.84 3.35 -7.09
CA GLU A 19 2.15 4.60 -6.72
C GLU A 19 2.50 5.74 -7.68
N LYS A 20 3.79 5.91 -8.03
CA LYS A 20 4.22 6.91 -9.03
C LYS A 20 3.63 6.65 -10.42
N MET A 21 3.56 5.39 -10.84
CA MET A 21 2.94 5.02 -12.10
C MET A 21 1.43 5.33 -12.08
N SER A 22 0.73 4.98 -11.02
CA SER A 22 -0.71 5.24 -10.87
C SER A 22 -1.02 6.73 -10.83
N SER A 23 -0.22 7.53 -10.13
CA SER A 23 -0.34 8.99 -10.11
C SER A 23 -0.13 9.59 -11.51
N LYS A 24 0.89 9.14 -12.24
CA LYS A 24 1.13 9.61 -13.62
C LYS A 24 -0.02 9.24 -14.55
N LEU A 25 -0.55 8.01 -14.45
CA LEU A 25 -1.69 7.56 -15.23
C LEU A 25 -2.92 8.44 -14.97
N MET A 26 -3.20 8.76 -13.70
CA MET A 26 -4.32 9.64 -13.33
C MET A 26 -4.14 11.03 -13.93
N THR A 27 -2.94 11.61 -13.87
CA THR A 27 -2.63 12.91 -14.48
C THR A 27 -2.81 12.88 -15.99
N MET A 28 -2.35 11.82 -16.67
CA MET A 28 -2.55 11.65 -18.12
C MET A 28 -4.03 11.59 -18.50
N LEU A 29 -4.85 10.89 -17.72
CA LEU A 29 -6.30 10.80 -17.96
C LEU A 29 -6.99 12.16 -17.75
N GLN A 30 -6.64 12.88 -16.70
CA GLN A 30 -7.18 14.21 -16.42
C GLN A 30 -6.81 15.23 -17.50
N MET A 31 -5.59 15.14 -18.05
CA MET A 31 -5.09 16.04 -19.08
C MET A 31 -5.24 15.52 -20.51
N LEU A 32 -6.02 14.46 -20.73
CA LEU A 32 -6.14 13.80 -22.03
C LEU A 32 -6.56 14.75 -23.15
N THR A 33 -7.50 15.62 -22.88
CA THR A 33 -7.99 16.61 -23.85
C THR A 33 -6.89 17.61 -24.22
N LEU A 34 -6.10 18.06 -23.24
CA LEU A 34 -4.98 18.97 -23.45
C LEU A 34 -3.85 18.30 -24.22
N THR A 35 -3.51 17.07 -23.87
CA THR A 35 -2.49 16.24 -24.55
C THR A 35 -2.83 16.07 -26.02
N LYS A 36 -4.09 15.76 -26.34
CA LYS A 36 -4.57 15.62 -27.73
C LYS A 36 -4.55 16.94 -28.51
N SER A 37 -4.99 18.03 -27.88
CA SER A 37 -5.00 19.34 -28.56
C SER A 37 -3.61 19.87 -28.92
N HIS A 38 -2.56 19.45 -28.18
CA HIS A 38 -1.18 19.83 -28.41
C HIS A 38 -0.34 18.77 -29.14
N GLY A 39 -0.93 17.61 -29.49
CA GLY A 39 -0.21 16.52 -30.20
C GLY A 39 0.92 15.89 -29.37
N LEU A 40 0.76 15.83 -28.04
CA LEU A 40 1.79 15.35 -27.10
C LEU A 40 1.66 13.84 -26.77
N GLU A 41 0.83 13.08 -27.49
CA GLU A 41 0.54 11.68 -27.19
C GLU A 41 1.81 10.81 -27.20
N THR A 42 2.71 11.04 -28.14
CA THR A 42 3.97 10.30 -28.23
C THR A 42 4.88 10.55 -27.03
N VAL A 43 4.96 11.79 -26.57
CA VAL A 43 5.78 12.19 -25.42
C VAL A 43 5.24 11.55 -24.14
N GLU A 44 3.93 11.65 -23.93
CA GLU A 44 3.26 11.06 -22.77
C GLU A 44 3.37 9.53 -22.76
N THR A 45 3.25 8.88 -23.93
CA THR A 45 3.41 7.42 -24.06
C THR A 45 4.82 6.97 -23.73
N VAL A 46 5.85 7.68 -24.20
CA VAL A 46 7.25 7.37 -23.89
C VAL A 46 7.53 7.54 -22.39
N GLU A 47 6.97 8.57 -21.78
CA GLU A 47 7.14 8.81 -20.35
C GLU A 47 6.43 7.73 -19.51
N MET A 48 5.22 7.32 -19.91
CA MET A 48 4.51 6.23 -19.27
C MET A 48 5.27 4.91 -19.41
N GLN A 49 5.84 4.62 -20.59
CA GLN A 49 6.66 3.41 -20.78
C GLN A 49 7.83 3.36 -19.80
N LYS A 50 8.52 4.48 -19.57
CA LYS A 50 9.60 4.56 -18.56
C LYS A 50 9.10 4.23 -17.15
N ARG A 51 7.88 4.66 -16.79
CA ARG A 51 7.27 4.33 -15.50
C ARG A 51 6.94 2.84 -15.38
N ILE A 52 6.38 2.26 -16.45
CA ILE A 52 6.11 0.82 -16.53
C ILE A 52 7.42 0.02 -16.38
N ASP A 53 8.48 0.43 -17.06
CA ASP A 53 9.78 -0.24 -16.97
C ASP A 53 10.36 -0.16 -15.55
N SER A 54 10.19 0.96 -14.84
CA SER A 54 10.62 1.12 -13.45
C SER A 54 9.85 0.18 -12.52
N VAL A 55 8.52 0.09 -12.67
CA VAL A 55 7.68 -0.84 -11.91
C VAL A 55 8.08 -2.29 -12.19
N THR A 56 8.31 -2.63 -13.47
CA THR A 56 8.72 -3.97 -13.89
C THR A 56 10.06 -4.36 -13.26
N GLN A 57 11.06 -3.46 -13.27
CA GLN A 57 12.35 -3.72 -12.65
C GLN A 57 12.25 -3.88 -11.13
N ALA A 58 11.44 -3.07 -10.47
CA ALA A 58 11.19 -3.19 -9.04
C ALA A 58 10.47 -4.51 -8.70
N GLY A 59 9.48 -4.90 -9.52
CA GLY A 59 8.76 -6.17 -9.43
C GLY A 59 9.69 -7.37 -9.60
N LEU A 60 10.55 -7.37 -10.62
CA LEU A 60 11.52 -8.43 -10.82
C LEU A 60 12.51 -8.59 -9.63
N LYS A 61 12.91 -7.48 -9.00
CA LYS A 61 13.76 -7.55 -7.79
C LYS A 61 13.01 -8.15 -6.61
N LEU A 62 11.73 -7.80 -6.45
CA LEU A 62 10.86 -8.36 -5.44
C LEU A 62 10.65 -9.86 -5.67
N ASP A 63 10.31 -10.27 -6.89
CA ASP A 63 10.07 -11.67 -7.26
C ASP A 63 11.32 -12.53 -7.09
N LYS A 64 12.49 -12.03 -7.50
CA LYS A 64 13.78 -12.71 -7.21
C LYS A 64 13.99 -12.92 -5.72
N THR A 65 13.71 -11.90 -4.90
CA THR A 65 13.85 -12.01 -3.43
C THR A 65 12.89 -13.04 -2.86
N ASN A 66 11.64 -13.04 -3.32
CA ASN A 66 10.62 -14.02 -2.92
C ASN A 66 10.98 -15.44 -3.38
N ALA A 67 11.47 -15.60 -4.61
CA ALA A 67 11.89 -16.89 -5.16
C ALA A 67 13.05 -17.49 -4.37
N TYR A 68 14.07 -16.70 -4.02
CA TYR A 68 15.16 -17.16 -3.16
C TYR A 68 14.68 -17.61 -1.78
N PHE A 69 13.77 -16.84 -1.19
CA PHE A 69 13.20 -17.20 0.11
C PHE A 69 12.36 -18.48 0.02
N GLY A 70 11.50 -18.57 -0.97
CA GLY A 70 10.66 -19.75 -1.21
C GLY A 70 11.50 -21.00 -1.48
N SER A 71 12.52 -20.89 -2.33
CA SER A 71 13.43 -22.01 -2.63
C SER A 71 14.19 -22.48 -1.39
N LEU A 72 14.72 -21.56 -0.59
CA LEU A 72 15.42 -21.90 0.65
C LEU A 72 14.50 -22.59 1.65
N THR A 73 13.30 -22.06 1.83
CA THR A 73 12.28 -22.64 2.72
C THR A 73 11.89 -24.05 2.24
N TRP A 74 11.72 -24.23 0.93
CA TRP A 74 11.39 -25.53 0.33
C TRP A 74 12.50 -26.55 0.55
N VAL A 75 13.77 -26.19 0.33
CA VAL A 75 14.93 -27.05 0.55
C VAL A 75 15.03 -27.46 2.02
N ILE A 76 14.94 -26.51 2.94
CA ILE A 76 14.99 -26.81 4.38
C ILE A 76 13.85 -27.75 4.78
N SER A 77 12.63 -27.50 4.29
CA SER A 77 11.46 -28.32 4.56
C SER A 77 11.64 -29.77 4.08
N ASN A 78 12.16 -29.94 2.86
CA ASN A 78 12.42 -31.29 2.31
C ASN A 78 13.56 -32.01 3.05
N LEU A 79 14.62 -31.29 3.44
CA LEU A 79 15.70 -31.88 4.25
C LEU A 79 15.19 -32.35 5.61
N LEU A 80 14.37 -31.55 6.30
CA LEU A 80 13.77 -31.94 7.57
C LEU A 80 12.84 -33.14 7.42
N SER A 81 12.03 -33.19 6.34
CA SER A 81 11.17 -34.34 6.04
C SER A 81 11.99 -35.60 5.78
N GLY A 82 13.07 -35.49 5.01
CA GLY A 82 14.00 -36.59 4.76
C GLY A 82 14.70 -37.10 6.03
N LEU A 83 15.13 -36.18 6.90
CA LEU A 83 15.71 -36.56 8.21
C LEU A 83 14.70 -37.24 9.10
N CYS A 84 13.45 -36.75 9.14
CA CYS A 84 12.38 -37.38 9.88
C CYS A 84 12.14 -38.83 9.39
N LEU A 85 12.03 -39.01 8.06
CA LEU A 85 11.86 -40.31 7.46
C LEU A 85 13.03 -41.24 7.77
N PHE A 86 14.27 -40.77 7.62
CA PHE A 86 15.48 -41.55 7.96
C PHE A 86 15.47 -42.00 9.39
N PHE A 87 15.12 -41.10 10.33
CA PHE A 87 15.05 -41.45 11.75
C PHE A 87 13.95 -42.47 12.05
N CYS A 88 12.77 -42.32 11.45
CA CYS A 88 11.68 -43.28 11.62
C CYS A 88 12.05 -44.66 11.05
N VAL A 89 12.67 -44.74 9.88
CA VAL A 89 13.14 -46.00 9.28
C VAL A 89 14.21 -46.64 10.16
N PHE A 90 15.15 -45.86 10.70
CA PHE A 90 16.14 -46.38 11.64
C PHE A 90 15.51 -47.01 12.88
N LEU A 91 14.48 -46.39 13.48
CA LEU A 91 13.74 -46.96 14.62
C LEU A 91 12.97 -48.21 14.23
N ALA A 92 12.41 -48.26 13.00
CA ALA A 92 11.72 -49.45 12.50
C ALA A 92 12.68 -50.64 12.32
N ILE A 93 13.88 -50.42 11.81
CA ILE A 93 14.93 -51.47 11.70
C ILE A 93 15.32 -52.00 13.09
N LYS A 94 15.30 -51.19 14.12
CA LYS A 94 15.51 -51.58 15.51
C LYS A 94 14.32 -52.27 16.15
N ASN A 95 13.22 -52.47 15.41
CA ASN A 95 11.94 -53.03 15.90
C ASN A 95 11.32 -52.24 17.07
N ILE A 96 11.63 -50.94 17.17
CA ILE A 96 11.05 -50.05 18.17
C ILE A 96 9.67 -49.56 17.70
N ILE A 97 9.50 -49.32 16.41
CA ILE A 97 8.24 -48.90 15.76
C ILE A 97 7.91 -49.81 14.58
N SER A 98 6.64 -49.94 14.28
CA SER A 98 6.14 -50.67 13.11
C SER A 98 6.23 -49.83 11.83
N VAL A 99 6.18 -50.50 10.66
CA VAL A 99 6.15 -49.82 9.35
C VAL A 99 4.94 -48.90 9.22
N GLY A 100 3.79 -49.30 9.81
CA GLY A 100 2.59 -48.44 9.83
C GLY A 100 2.78 -47.16 10.63
N GLU A 101 3.52 -47.23 11.75
CA GLU A 101 3.86 -46.04 12.55
C GLU A 101 4.81 -45.09 11.82
N VAL A 102 5.72 -45.61 11.00
CA VAL A 102 6.56 -44.73 10.11
C VAL A 102 5.70 -43.85 9.21
N MET A 103 4.67 -44.44 8.58
CA MET A 103 3.74 -43.69 7.73
C MET A 103 2.95 -42.63 8.53
N LEU A 104 2.51 -43.00 9.73
CA LEU A 104 1.78 -42.13 10.63
C LEU A 104 2.65 -40.93 11.06
N PHE A 105 3.88 -41.15 11.49
CA PHE A 105 4.80 -40.08 11.87
C PHE A 105 5.12 -39.17 10.68
N GLN A 106 5.34 -39.74 9.49
CA GLN A 106 5.59 -38.95 8.28
C GLN A 106 4.40 -38.07 7.91
N SER A 107 3.18 -38.58 8.03
CA SER A 107 1.95 -37.82 7.78
C SER A 107 1.77 -36.69 8.79
N LEU A 108 1.96 -36.97 10.08
CA LEU A 108 1.89 -35.94 11.14
C LEU A 108 2.95 -34.87 10.95
N PHE A 109 4.20 -35.25 10.64
CA PHE A 109 5.26 -34.31 10.36
C PHE A 109 4.95 -33.42 9.14
N GLY A 110 4.44 -34.05 8.08
CA GLY A 110 3.99 -33.31 6.87
C GLY A 110 2.90 -32.30 7.17
N SER A 111 1.93 -32.66 8.00
CA SER A 111 0.85 -31.76 8.44
C SER A 111 1.36 -30.58 9.26
N ILE A 112 2.26 -30.82 10.22
CA ILE A 112 2.89 -29.77 11.03
C ILE A 112 3.70 -28.84 10.12
N ASN A 113 4.53 -29.41 9.24
CA ASN A 113 5.37 -28.65 8.32
C ASN A 113 4.53 -27.77 7.37
N GLY A 114 3.45 -28.31 6.82
CA GLY A 114 2.49 -27.57 5.99
C GLY A 114 1.84 -26.40 6.76
N SER A 115 1.45 -26.62 8.00
CA SER A 115 0.88 -25.57 8.86
C SER A 115 1.88 -24.43 9.12
N VAL A 116 3.13 -24.76 9.40
CA VAL A 116 4.21 -23.77 9.59
C VAL A 116 4.43 -22.95 8.31
N LEU A 117 4.46 -23.62 7.14
CA LEU A 117 4.60 -22.94 5.86
C LEU A 117 3.42 -22.00 5.57
N THR A 118 2.21 -22.40 5.89
CA THR A 118 1.01 -21.58 5.76
C THR A 118 1.12 -20.31 6.61
N LEU A 119 1.56 -20.42 7.86
CA LEU A 119 1.78 -19.28 8.75
C LEU A 119 2.86 -18.31 8.20
N ILE A 120 3.97 -18.87 7.68
CA ILE A 120 5.04 -18.07 7.07
C ILE A 120 4.52 -17.29 5.87
N ASN A 121 3.73 -17.93 5.00
CA ASN A 121 3.17 -17.32 3.80
C ASN A 121 2.04 -16.32 4.11
N ALA A 122 1.30 -16.47 5.20
CA ALA A 122 0.28 -15.54 5.64
C ALA A 122 0.86 -14.23 6.22
N TYR A 123 2.12 -14.23 6.66
CA TYR A 123 2.74 -13.08 7.31
C TYR A 123 2.72 -11.78 6.49
N PRO A 124 3.03 -11.75 5.17
CA PRO A 124 2.95 -10.53 4.36
C PRO A 124 1.52 -9.95 4.30
N ALA A 125 0.52 -10.81 4.18
CA ALA A 125 -0.89 -10.40 4.17
C ALA A 125 -1.32 -9.78 5.49
N LEU A 126 -0.90 -10.35 6.62
CA LEU A 126 -1.15 -9.81 7.96
C LEU A 126 -0.49 -8.43 8.15
N MET A 127 0.73 -8.23 7.64
CA MET A 127 1.42 -6.94 7.71
C MET A 127 0.71 -5.87 6.87
N SER A 128 0.28 -6.21 5.66
CA SER A 128 -0.49 -5.31 4.81
C SER A 128 -1.84 -4.94 5.45
N GLY A 129 -2.53 -5.91 6.03
CA GLY A 129 -3.78 -5.69 6.76
C GLY A 129 -3.60 -4.72 7.93
N ARG A 130 -2.52 -4.88 8.71
CA ARG A 130 -2.20 -3.96 9.82
C ARG A 130 -1.97 -2.52 9.35
N GLU A 131 -1.25 -2.32 8.26
CA GLU A 131 -1.03 -0.99 7.68
C GLU A 131 -2.35 -0.36 7.22
N SER A 132 -3.22 -1.13 6.57
CA SER A 132 -4.55 -0.67 6.14
C SER A 132 -5.44 -0.26 7.32
N VAL A 133 -5.46 -1.06 8.39
CA VAL A 133 -6.20 -0.73 9.62
C VAL A 133 -5.61 0.51 10.29
N GLY A 134 -4.27 0.67 10.27
CA GLY A 134 -3.60 1.87 10.79
C GLY A 134 -4.07 3.13 10.08
N SER A 135 -4.04 3.12 8.73
CA SER A 135 -4.49 4.26 7.91
C SER A 135 -5.99 4.57 8.13
N LEU A 136 -6.82 3.54 8.23
CA LEU A 136 -8.25 3.74 8.54
C LEU A 136 -8.46 4.35 9.93
N SER A 137 -7.70 3.88 10.93
CA SER A 137 -7.76 4.43 12.29
C SER A 137 -7.31 5.90 12.34
N GLU A 138 -6.33 6.28 11.53
CA GLU A 138 -5.86 7.66 11.41
C GLU A 138 -6.95 8.56 10.83
N ILE A 139 -7.61 8.12 9.75
CA ILE A 139 -8.74 8.84 9.16
C ILE A 139 -9.90 8.97 10.16
N MET A 140 -10.25 7.90 10.87
CA MET A 140 -11.33 7.93 11.85
C MET A 140 -11.04 8.77 13.10
N ARG A 141 -9.76 9.02 13.40
CA ARG A 141 -9.31 9.86 14.53
C ARG A 141 -8.95 11.28 14.12
N ALA A 142 -9.07 11.61 12.84
CA ALA A 142 -8.83 12.98 12.38
C ALA A 142 -9.76 13.93 13.11
N GLU A 143 -9.18 14.84 13.88
CA GLU A 143 -9.92 15.83 14.69
C GLU A 143 -10.59 16.91 13.81
N ASP A 144 -10.11 17.07 12.58
CA ASP A 144 -10.60 18.05 11.60
C ASP A 144 -11.81 17.55 10.77
N MET A 145 -12.55 16.55 11.26
CA MET A 145 -13.77 16.15 10.59
C MET A 145 -14.87 17.18 10.84
N GLU A 146 -15.48 17.66 9.76
CA GLU A 146 -16.63 18.53 9.86
C GLU A 146 -17.71 17.89 10.72
N ALA A 147 -18.10 18.61 11.78
CA ALA A 147 -19.23 18.21 12.60
C ALA A 147 -20.50 18.36 11.76
N SER A 148 -21.01 17.25 11.20
CA SER A 148 -22.28 17.20 10.43
C SER A 148 -23.51 17.42 11.34
N GLY A 149 -23.46 18.41 12.21
CA GLY A 149 -24.48 18.71 13.22
C GLY A 149 -25.37 19.93 12.91
N GLY A 150 -25.26 20.51 11.74
CA GLY A 150 -26.05 21.68 11.36
C GLY A 150 -27.47 21.32 10.93
N ASN A 151 -28.41 21.28 11.87
CA ASN A 151 -29.85 21.16 11.56
C ASN A 151 -30.50 22.51 11.22
N ARG A 152 -29.72 23.53 10.89
CA ARG A 152 -30.26 24.84 10.54
C ARG A 152 -30.63 24.87 9.06
N VAL A 153 -31.88 24.90 8.76
CA VAL A 153 -32.37 25.17 7.40
C VAL A 153 -32.05 26.63 7.07
N LEU A 154 -31.13 26.88 6.16
CA LEU A 154 -30.84 28.21 5.69
C LEU A 154 -32.02 28.72 4.82
N PRO A 155 -32.37 30.02 4.94
CA PRO A 155 -33.28 30.66 3.98
C PRO A 155 -32.65 30.70 2.59
N ALA A 156 -33.42 31.12 1.58
CA ALA A 156 -32.84 31.32 0.24
C ALA A 156 -31.60 32.23 0.32
N ILE A 157 -30.48 31.76 -0.23
CA ILE A 157 -29.22 32.50 -0.22
C ILE A 157 -29.22 33.41 -1.45
N ASP A 158 -29.07 34.70 -1.24
CA ASP A 158 -29.02 35.71 -2.33
C ASP A 158 -27.68 35.73 -3.05
N GLY A 159 -26.69 34.99 -2.55
CA GLY A 159 -25.37 34.86 -3.17
C GLY A 159 -24.45 36.07 -2.99
N GLN A 160 -24.79 36.98 -2.10
CA GLN A 160 -23.89 38.05 -1.64
C GLN A 160 -22.88 37.49 -0.63
N VAL A 161 -21.61 37.89 -0.76
CA VAL A 161 -20.51 37.45 0.14
C VAL A 161 -19.73 38.67 0.60
N ASP A 162 -19.63 38.84 1.92
CA ASP A 162 -18.88 39.90 2.56
C ASP A 162 -17.73 39.29 3.39
N PHE A 163 -16.51 39.69 3.08
CA PHE A 163 -15.35 39.47 3.93
C PHE A 163 -15.06 40.77 4.69
N ASP A 164 -15.15 40.75 5.99
CA ASP A 164 -14.90 41.91 6.85
C ASP A 164 -13.75 41.60 7.80
N ASN A 165 -12.62 42.28 7.57
CA ASN A 165 -11.41 42.17 8.37
C ASN A 165 -10.93 40.73 8.62
N VAL A 166 -10.96 39.90 7.56
CA VAL A 166 -10.61 38.47 7.65
C VAL A 166 -9.10 38.30 7.65
N SER A 167 -8.59 37.64 8.68
CA SER A 167 -7.19 37.22 8.77
C SER A 167 -7.13 35.70 8.89
N TYR A 168 -6.18 35.09 8.19
CA TYR A 168 -6.01 33.64 8.21
C TYR A 168 -4.54 33.23 8.31
N ARG A 169 -4.31 32.25 9.17
CA ARG A 169 -3.01 31.59 9.37
C ARG A 169 -3.19 30.08 9.27
N TYR A 170 -2.31 29.40 8.54
CA TYR A 170 -2.27 27.95 8.59
C TYR A 170 -1.88 27.45 9.99
N PRO A 171 -2.43 26.30 10.47
CA PRO A 171 -2.13 25.77 11.82
C PRO A 171 -0.63 25.60 12.09
N ASP A 172 0.15 25.21 11.07
CA ASP A 172 1.60 25.00 11.15
C ASP A 172 2.43 26.21 10.66
N GLY A 173 1.80 27.34 10.43
CA GLY A 173 2.45 28.54 9.89
C GLY A 173 2.78 29.58 10.97
N ASP A 174 3.98 30.18 10.90
CA ASP A 174 4.41 31.23 11.82
C ASP A 174 3.85 32.63 11.46
N LYS A 175 3.27 32.80 10.26
CA LYS A 175 2.81 34.10 9.76
C LYS A 175 1.39 34.02 9.22
N ASP A 176 0.65 35.12 9.38
CA ASP A 176 -0.64 35.27 8.73
C ASP A 176 -0.44 35.37 7.23
N VAL A 177 -1.14 34.50 6.48
CA VAL A 177 -1.12 34.46 5.02
C VAL A 177 -2.09 35.48 4.43
N ILE A 178 -3.19 35.71 5.12
CA ILE A 178 -4.16 36.75 4.83
C ILE A 178 -4.25 37.65 6.04
N LYS A 179 -4.23 38.96 5.85
CA LYS A 179 -4.34 39.96 6.91
C LYS A 179 -5.34 41.02 6.53
N ASP A 180 -6.25 41.32 7.45
CA ASP A 180 -7.20 42.44 7.36
C ASP A 180 -7.88 42.50 5.99
N PHE A 181 -8.23 41.35 5.44
CA PHE A 181 -8.81 41.22 4.10
C PHE A 181 -10.28 41.63 4.12
N ASN A 182 -10.60 42.63 3.30
CA ASN A 182 -11.96 43.16 3.13
C ASN A 182 -12.36 43.01 1.67
N LEU A 183 -13.51 42.37 1.41
CA LEU A 183 -14.04 42.16 0.07
C LEU A 183 -15.54 42.05 0.11
N HIS A 184 -16.21 42.80 -0.76
CA HIS A 184 -17.63 42.70 -0.98
C HIS A 184 -17.89 42.12 -2.38
N VAL A 185 -18.68 41.10 -2.50
CA VAL A 185 -19.11 40.47 -3.76
C VAL A 185 -20.63 40.49 -3.83
N SER A 186 -21.17 41.19 -4.80
CA SER A 186 -22.63 41.34 -4.98
C SER A 186 -23.25 40.07 -5.56
N SER A 187 -24.55 39.86 -5.34
CA SER A 187 -25.30 38.77 -5.95
C SER A 187 -25.18 38.78 -7.48
N GLY A 188 -24.79 37.62 -8.06
CA GLY A 188 -24.58 37.45 -9.49
C GLY A 188 -23.25 38.00 -10.03
N GLU A 189 -22.41 38.60 -9.19
CA GLU A 189 -21.07 39.04 -9.55
C GLU A 189 -20.08 37.86 -9.60
N CYS A 190 -19.20 37.87 -10.59
CA CYS A 190 -18.13 36.88 -10.71
C CYS A 190 -16.77 37.59 -10.55
N MET A 191 -16.04 37.23 -9.49
CA MET A 191 -14.74 37.81 -9.17
C MET A 191 -13.66 36.69 -9.15
N ALA A 192 -12.53 36.96 -9.81
CA ALA A 192 -11.36 36.09 -9.79
C ALA A 192 -10.31 36.67 -8.85
N VAL A 193 -9.93 35.86 -7.83
CA VAL A 193 -8.81 36.16 -6.93
C VAL A 193 -7.57 35.49 -7.49
N VAL A 194 -6.52 36.29 -7.79
CA VAL A 194 -5.23 35.79 -8.28
C VAL A 194 -4.13 36.25 -7.34
N GLY A 195 -3.17 35.34 -7.07
CA GLY A 195 -2.05 35.57 -6.18
C GLY A 195 -0.77 34.99 -6.70
#